data_33095405b53899df88be47c7aaecb461
#
_entry.id   33095405b53899df88be47c7aaecb461
#
_cell.length_a   1.000
_cell.length_b   1.000
_cell.length_c   1.000
_cell.angle_alpha   90.00
_cell.angle_beta   90.00
_cell.angle_gamma   90.00
#
_symmetry.space_group_name_H-M   'P 1'
#
loop_
_entity.id
_entity.type
_entity.pdbx_description
1 polymer ?
#
loop_
_entity_poly.entity_id
_entity_poly.type
_entity_poly.pdbx_seq_one_letter_code
_entity_poly.pdbx_strand_id
1 'polypeptide(L)'
;MSLAFLKSFRLSRRLSILTLLATALAFVAQHAPAAPGDLDPAFGSDGMVTSDFQRSNDIAYATALQTDGKILIAGIRFIGNSATGGDFLIARYNPDGTLDRSFGQRGRVIVDLGLTEKAAAMAVQADGKIVIAGGTYDVFPAAGGQYALVRFNSNGSLDTTFGNAGVVTTSFGTSGCFASAMVIQSDGKIVAAGTNYIDFSSNSDFGVARYNSDGSLDSTFGTGGLVSTDFNQGLDAALAVALQADGKIVAVGSAVSAVSFYDFALVRYLADGSLDSTFGTAGKVETDLGANNLDQANAAVLQPDGKIVAAGTTIARNGLDQFFALTRYNTDGTLDTGFGRSGLATVDFGSFFQIARSLHLQSDGKIVAVGYADTESSDSDFLVTRLKSNGRIDQSFGTQGTVRTSFGDLNGGANSSVLQADGNIVAAGFNATSTRRGVDVALARYLGN
;
A
#
# COMPACT_ATOMS: atom_id res chain seq x y z
N MET A 1 30.43 -87.26 39.32
CA MET A 1 30.58 -87.27 40.79
C MET A 1 30.04 -85.96 41.30
N SER A 2 28.97 -86.07 41.82
CA SER A 2 28.36 -86.04 43.13
C SER A 2 27.81 -84.70 43.45
N LEU A 3 26.47 -84.57 43.42
CA LEU A 3 25.45 -84.50 44.46
C LEU A 3 25.57 -83.28 45.40
N ALA A 4 24.58 -82.46 45.26
CA ALA A 4 23.48 -82.23 46.22
C ALA A 4 23.83 -81.21 47.34
N PHE A 5 23.04 -80.25 47.61
CA PHE A 5 21.92 -80.26 48.52
C PHE A 5 21.12 -78.97 48.51
N LEU A 6 19.82 -79.12 48.45
CA LEU A 6 18.79 -78.14 48.76
C LEU A 6 18.98 -77.56 50.16
N LYS A 7 18.65 -76.31 50.32
CA LYS A 7 17.82 -75.84 51.45
C LYS A 7 17.05 -74.56 51.12
N SER A 8 15.74 -74.74 51.18
CA SER A 8 14.76 -73.70 51.15
C SER A 8 14.82 -72.80 52.35
N PHE A 9 14.65 -71.52 52.15
CA PHE A 9 14.07 -70.66 53.20
C PHE A 9 13.03 -69.75 52.57
N ARG A 10 11.81 -69.94 53.00
CA ARG A 10 10.72 -69.04 52.78
C ARG A 10 10.90 -67.83 53.68
N LEU A 11 10.80 -66.62 53.12
CA LEU A 11 10.40 -65.46 53.91
C LEU A 11 9.59 -64.50 53.04
N SER A 12 8.37 -64.46 53.46
CA SER A 12 7.31 -63.45 53.43
C SER A 12 7.40 -62.28 52.45
N ARG A 13 6.37 -62.24 51.66
CA ARG A 13 5.87 -61.09 50.91
C ARG A 13 5.70 -59.86 51.81
N ARG A 14 6.38 -58.75 51.48
CA ARG A 14 5.85 -57.43 51.71
C ARG A 14 5.89 -56.70 50.39
N LEU A 15 4.71 -56.58 49.81
CA LEU A 15 4.41 -55.78 48.63
C LEU A 15 4.58 -54.31 49.05
N SER A 16 5.66 -53.67 48.62
CA SER A 16 5.77 -52.22 48.63
C SER A 16 5.37 -51.73 47.26
N ILE A 17 4.17 -51.22 47.17
CA ILE A 17 3.66 -50.50 45.99
C ILE A 17 4.40 -49.15 46.01
N LEU A 18 5.45 -49.01 45.21
CA LEU A 18 6.02 -47.72 44.86
C LEU A 18 5.12 -47.15 43.76
N THR A 19 4.19 -46.28 44.19
CA THR A 19 3.42 -45.46 43.26
C THR A 19 4.37 -44.42 42.69
N LEU A 20 4.84 -44.67 41.45
CA LEU A 20 5.51 -43.65 40.65
C LEU A 20 4.43 -42.64 40.26
N LEU A 21 4.33 -41.53 40.95
CA LEU A 21 3.62 -40.33 40.47
C LEU A 21 4.49 -39.73 39.36
N ALA A 22 4.22 -40.11 38.11
CA ALA A 22 4.68 -39.37 36.94
C ALA A 22 3.87 -38.08 36.90
N THR A 23 4.36 -37.04 37.50
CA THR A 23 3.93 -35.67 37.22
C THR A 23 4.37 -35.35 35.79
N ALA A 24 3.44 -35.53 34.84
CA ALA A 24 3.58 -34.91 33.53
C ALA A 24 3.54 -33.40 33.76
N LEU A 25 4.70 -32.75 33.85
CA LEU A 25 4.83 -31.33 33.65
C LEU A 25 4.45 -31.09 32.16
N ALA A 26 3.18 -30.76 31.92
CA ALA A 26 2.79 -30.12 30.70
C ALA A 26 3.53 -28.76 30.69
N PHE A 27 4.65 -28.69 29.99
CA PHE A 27 5.19 -27.42 29.51
C PHE A 27 4.12 -26.85 28.59
N VAL A 28 3.20 -26.07 29.16
CA VAL A 28 2.50 -25.05 28.39
C VAL A 28 3.60 -24.11 27.96
N ALA A 29 4.04 -24.24 26.72
CA ALA A 29 4.87 -23.23 26.13
C ALA A 29 4.08 -21.93 26.27
N GLN A 30 4.47 -21.10 27.26
CA GLN A 30 3.98 -19.74 27.33
C GLN A 30 4.51 -19.10 26.04
N HIS A 31 3.61 -18.98 25.04
CA HIS A 31 3.91 -18.13 23.92
C HIS A 31 4.18 -16.75 24.54
N ALA A 32 5.35 -16.19 24.25
CA ALA A 32 5.60 -14.81 24.58
C ALA A 32 4.40 -13.98 24.08
N PRO A 33 3.92 -13.02 24.87
CA PRO A 33 2.85 -12.16 24.39
C PRO A 33 3.28 -11.58 23.03
N ALA A 34 2.39 -11.64 22.05
CA ALA A 34 2.65 -11.14 20.73
C ALA A 34 3.04 -9.66 20.80
N ALA A 35 4.13 -9.29 20.15
CA ALA A 35 4.74 -7.97 20.20
C ALA A 35 4.32 -7.11 19.01
N PRO A 36 4.45 -5.79 19.10
CA PRO A 36 4.22 -4.91 17.94
C PRO A 36 5.10 -5.32 16.75
N GLY A 37 4.47 -5.50 15.60
CA GLY A 37 5.13 -6.00 14.38
C GLY A 37 5.01 -7.50 14.15
N ASP A 38 4.62 -8.28 15.16
CA ASP A 38 4.31 -9.70 14.93
C ASP A 38 3.08 -9.85 14.03
N LEU A 39 3.04 -10.94 13.26
CA LEU A 39 1.85 -11.32 12.54
C LEU A 39 0.73 -11.64 13.54
N ASP A 40 -0.49 -11.18 13.24
CA ASP A 40 -1.65 -11.42 14.10
C ASP A 40 -2.26 -12.80 13.80
N PRO A 41 -2.12 -13.80 14.70
CA PRO A 41 -2.59 -15.16 14.45
C PRO A 41 -4.13 -15.27 14.34
N ALA A 42 -4.87 -14.23 14.73
CA ALA A 42 -6.32 -14.16 14.58
C ALA A 42 -6.76 -13.75 13.15
N PHE A 43 -5.82 -13.51 12.23
CA PHE A 43 -6.10 -13.11 10.86
C PHE A 43 -5.69 -14.21 9.88
N GLY A 44 -6.64 -14.73 9.13
CA GLY A 44 -6.40 -15.76 8.11
C GLY A 44 -5.73 -17.02 8.66
N SER A 45 -4.61 -17.39 8.09
CA SER A 45 -3.74 -18.46 8.58
C SER A 45 -2.46 -17.85 9.12
N ASP A 46 -2.30 -17.82 10.45
CA ASP A 46 -1.12 -17.29 11.12
C ASP A 46 -0.76 -15.85 10.70
N GLY A 47 -1.78 -15.00 10.52
CA GLY A 47 -1.61 -13.59 10.17
C GLY A 47 -1.60 -13.30 8.67
N MET A 48 -1.78 -14.29 7.82
CA MET A 48 -1.67 -14.18 6.37
C MET A 48 -2.90 -14.74 5.64
N VAL A 49 -3.19 -14.16 4.48
CA VAL A 49 -4.26 -14.59 3.56
C VAL A 49 -3.72 -14.57 2.14
N THR A 50 -3.99 -15.62 1.37
CA THR A 50 -3.85 -15.62 -0.10
C THR A 50 -5.19 -15.91 -0.75
N SER A 51 -5.49 -15.27 -1.87
CA SER A 51 -6.76 -15.41 -2.57
C SER A 51 -6.56 -15.48 -4.07
N ASP A 52 -6.89 -16.65 -4.65
CA ASP A 52 -6.94 -16.89 -6.09
C ASP A 52 -8.37 -16.60 -6.59
N PHE A 53 -8.51 -15.66 -7.50
CA PHE A 53 -9.77 -15.31 -8.13
C PHE A 53 -9.91 -15.94 -9.52
N GLN A 54 -10.03 -17.28 -9.59
CA GLN A 54 -10.27 -18.08 -10.79
C GLN A 54 -9.04 -18.40 -11.65
N ARG A 55 -7.89 -18.69 -11.02
CA ARG A 55 -6.64 -19.04 -11.70
C ARG A 55 -6.15 -17.97 -12.66
N SER A 56 -6.38 -16.73 -12.30
CA SER A 56 -5.87 -15.53 -12.96
C SER A 56 -4.65 -14.98 -12.23
N ASN A 57 -3.99 -13.99 -12.81
CA ASN A 57 -3.02 -13.19 -12.08
C ASN A 57 -3.77 -12.04 -11.43
N ASP A 58 -3.84 -12.05 -10.10
CA ASP A 58 -4.60 -11.10 -9.31
C ASP A 58 -3.65 -10.29 -8.41
N ILE A 59 -3.65 -8.97 -8.56
CA ILE A 59 -2.78 -8.09 -7.80
C ILE A 59 -3.62 -7.00 -7.14
N ALA A 60 -3.48 -6.85 -5.82
CA ALA A 60 -4.04 -5.71 -5.10
C ALA A 60 -3.07 -4.52 -5.17
N TYR A 61 -3.60 -3.32 -5.47
CA TYR A 61 -2.85 -2.06 -5.49
C TYR A 61 -3.39 -1.04 -4.50
N ALA A 62 -4.62 -1.19 -4.05
CA ALA A 62 -5.25 -0.28 -3.11
C ALA A 62 -6.01 -1.04 -2.03
N THR A 63 -6.10 -0.44 -0.85
CA THR A 63 -6.84 -0.96 0.30
C THR A 63 -7.68 0.14 0.93
N ALA A 64 -8.81 -0.23 1.52
CA ALA A 64 -9.62 0.66 2.34
C ALA A 64 -10.32 -0.12 3.45
N LEU A 65 -10.68 0.57 4.53
CA LEU A 65 -11.48 0.02 5.62
C LEU A 65 -12.91 0.55 5.56
N GLN A 66 -13.87 -0.31 5.77
CA GLN A 66 -15.24 0.08 6.06
C GLN A 66 -15.43 0.31 7.58
N THR A 67 -16.45 1.05 7.95
CA THR A 67 -16.72 1.40 9.36
C THR A 67 -17.02 0.18 10.25
N ASP A 68 -17.41 -0.95 9.65
CA ASP A 68 -17.62 -2.22 10.33
C ASP A 68 -16.35 -3.08 10.46
N GLY A 69 -15.19 -2.53 10.09
CA GLY A 69 -13.89 -3.18 10.16
C GLY A 69 -13.58 -4.11 8.99
N LYS A 70 -14.46 -4.23 8.01
CA LYS A 70 -14.18 -5.01 6.80
C LYS A 70 -13.11 -4.35 5.96
N ILE A 71 -12.29 -5.18 5.33
CA ILE A 71 -11.15 -4.77 4.52
C ILE A 71 -11.54 -4.90 3.06
N LEU A 72 -11.39 -3.82 2.31
CA LEU A 72 -11.55 -3.78 0.87
C LEU A 72 -10.17 -3.77 0.21
N ILE A 73 -10.04 -4.50 -0.88
CA ILE A 73 -8.89 -4.37 -1.80
C ILE A 73 -9.40 -4.03 -3.19
N ALA A 74 -8.61 -3.25 -3.93
CA ALA A 74 -8.82 -3.05 -5.37
C ALA A 74 -7.50 -3.23 -6.13
N GLY A 75 -7.61 -3.62 -7.40
CA GLY A 75 -6.43 -3.87 -8.20
C GLY A 75 -6.78 -4.31 -9.62
N ILE A 76 -6.05 -5.28 -10.10
CA ILE A 76 -6.18 -5.83 -11.45
C ILE A 76 -6.34 -7.35 -11.38
N ARG A 77 -7.12 -7.88 -12.30
CA ARG A 77 -7.22 -9.30 -12.59
C ARG A 77 -6.91 -9.54 -14.05
N PHE A 78 -5.94 -10.39 -14.36
CA PHE A 78 -5.61 -10.81 -15.72
C PHE A 78 -6.23 -12.16 -16.04
N ILE A 79 -6.98 -12.24 -17.14
CA ILE A 79 -7.57 -13.50 -17.64
C ILE A 79 -6.65 -14.12 -18.69
N GLY A 80 -6.02 -15.25 -18.36
CA GLY A 80 -5.18 -16.01 -19.28
C GLY A 80 -3.86 -15.34 -19.66
N ASN A 81 -3.22 -15.82 -20.74
CA ASN A 81 -1.99 -15.23 -21.29
C ASN A 81 -2.28 -14.04 -22.24
N SER A 82 -3.45 -13.42 -22.13
CA SER A 82 -3.82 -12.30 -22.99
C SER A 82 -2.96 -11.09 -22.68
N ALA A 83 -2.26 -10.58 -23.65
CA ALA A 83 -1.57 -9.29 -23.60
C ALA A 83 -2.58 -8.10 -23.57
N THR A 84 -3.86 -8.41 -23.73
CA THR A 84 -4.97 -7.47 -23.69
C THR A 84 -6.00 -7.97 -22.71
N GLY A 85 -6.15 -7.34 -21.54
CA GLY A 85 -7.29 -7.63 -20.71
C GLY A 85 -6.96 -7.92 -19.25
N GLY A 86 -6.53 -6.90 -18.54
CA GLY A 86 -6.71 -6.84 -17.09
C GLY A 86 -7.99 -6.10 -16.78
N ASP A 87 -8.81 -6.64 -15.90
CA ASP A 87 -10.05 -6.01 -15.43
C ASP A 87 -9.86 -5.39 -14.05
N PHE A 88 -10.66 -4.38 -13.69
CA PHE A 88 -10.74 -3.95 -12.30
C PHE A 88 -11.22 -5.10 -11.42
N LEU A 89 -10.46 -5.39 -10.37
CA LEU A 89 -10.79 -6.34 -9.32
C LEU A 89 -11.06 -5.58 -8.03
N ILE A 90 -12.18 -5.86 -7.37
CA ILE A 90 -12.45 -5.45 -5.99
C ILE A 90 -12.83 -6.68 -5.20
N ALA A 91 -12.27 -6.86 -3.99
CA ALA A 91 -12.69 -7.90 -3.08
C ALA A 91 -12.85 -7.36 -1.65
N ARG A 92 -13.69 -8.03 -0.86
CA ARG A 92 -13.93 -7.66 0.53
C ARG A 92 -13.65 -8.83 1.46
N TYR A 93 -12.94 -8.53 2.54
CA TYR A 93 -12.62 -9.48 3.60
C TYR A 93 -13.28 -9.06 4.91
N ASN A 94 -13.66 -10.03 5.71
CA ASN A 94 -14.07 -9.82 7.09
C ASN A 94 -12.86 -9.40 7.95
N PRO A 95 -13.08 -8.85 9.16
CA PRO A 95 -11.99 -8.46 10.05
C PRO A 95 -11.02 -9.59 10.43
N ASP A 96 -11.44 -10.85 10.32
CA ASP A 96 -10.62 -12.04 10.56
C ASP A 96 -9.81 -12.50 9.33
N GLY A 97 -9.88 -11.79 8.21
CA GLY A 97 -9.20 -12.14 6.97
C GLY A 97 -9.95 -13.12 6.06
N THR A 98 -11.10 -13.65 6.47
CA THR A 98 -11.92 -14.51 5.60
C THR A 98 -12.61 -13.68 4.52
N LEU A 99 -12.75 -14.24 3.31
CA LEU A 99 -13.43 -13.56 2.21
C LEU A 99 -14.92 -13.38 2.53
N ASP A 100 -15.42 -12.12 2.49
CA ASP A 100 -16.84 -11.82 2.72
C ASP A 100 -17.68 -12.14 1.49
N ARG A 101 -18.24 -13.34 1.46
CA ARG A 101 -19.02 -13.87 0.32
C ARG A 101 -20.33 -13.13 0.07
N SER A 102 -20.75 -12.22 0.94
CA SER A 102 -21.94 -11.38 0.75
C SER A 102 -21.67 -10.17 -0.15
N PHE A 103 -20.41 -9.86 -0.44
CA PHE A 103 -20.01 -8.75 -1.29
C PHE A 103 -19.99 -9.17 -2.77
N GLY A 104 -20.68 -8.41 -3.61
CA GLY A 104 -20.71 -8.65 -5.05
C GLY A 104 -21.04 -10.11 -5.42
N GLN A 105 -20.18 -10.72 -6.22
CA GLN A 105 -20.30 -12.13 -6.59
C GLN A 105 -19.31 -12.98 -5.78
N ARG A 106 -19.79 -13.57 -4.67
CA ARG A 106 -18.99 -14.46 -3.80
C ARG A 106 -17.74 -13.78 -3.22
N GLY A 107 -17.85 -12.51 -2.83
CA GLY A 107 -16.78 -11.76 -2.16
C GLY A 107 -15.98 -10.86 -3.06
N ARG A 108 -16.31 -10.75 -4.34
CA ARG A 108 -15.62 -9.90 -5.30
C ARG A 108 -16.52 -9.26 -6.34
N VAL A 109 -16.01 -8.23 -6.99
CA VAL A 109 -16.58 -7.59 -8.18
C VAL A 109 -15.47 -7.46 -9.23
N ILE A 110 -15.81 -7.74 -10.47
CA ILE A 110 -14.96 -7.54 -11.64
C ILE A 110 -15.67 -6.52 -12.53
N VAL A 111 -14.95 -5.53 -13.03
CA VAL A 111 -15.47 -4.56 -14.00
C VAL A 111 -14.52 -4.53 -15.19
N ASP A 112 -15.08 -4.89 -16.33
CA ASP A 112 -14.45 -4.84 -17.66
C ASP A 112 -15.03 -3.64 -18.39
N LEU A 113 -14.18 -2.70 -18.81
CA LEU A 113 -14.55 -1.53 -19.62
C LEU A 113 -14.14 -1.71 -21.09
N GLY A 114 -13.63 -2.89 -21.45
CA GLY A 114 -13.24 -3.27 -22.80
C GLY A 114 -11.79 -2.95 -23.19
N LEU A 115 -10.98 -2.52 -22.21
CA LEU A 115 -9.56 -2.23 -22.36
C LEU A 115 -8.76 -3.01 -21.30
N THR A 116 -7.54 -2.61 -21.03
CA THR A 116 -6.85 -3.01 -19.81
C THR A 116 -7.15 -1.99 -18.71
N GLU A 117 -7.75 -2.44 -17.63
CA GLU A 117 -8.09 -1.63 -16.47
C GLU A 117 -7.23 -1.99 -15.26
N LYS A 118 -6.68 -0.97 -14.61
CA LYS A 118 -5.91 -1.14 -13.38
C LYS A 118 -6.40 -0.13 -12.34
N ALA A 119 -6.94 -0.60 -11.22
CA ALA A 119 -7.22 0.22 -10.06
C ALA A 119 -5.90 0.50 -9.30
N ALA A 120 -5.67 1.76 -8.97
CA ALA A 120 -4.50 2.20 -8.23
C ALA A 120 -4.86 2.82 -6.87
N ALA A 121 -6.07 3.35 -6.73
CA ALA A 121 -6.54 3.97 -5.50
C ALA A 121 -7.98 3.56 -5.17
N MET A 122 -8.31 3.61 -3.89
CA MET A 122 -9.64 3.30 -3.37
C MET A 122 -9.97 4.18 -2.15
N ALA A 123 -11.22 4.58 -2.03
CA ALA A 123 -11.73 5.23 -0.83
C ALA A 123 -13.18 4.83 -0.55
N VAL A 124 -13.56 4.87 0.74
CA VAL A 124 -14.95 4.68 1.18
C VAL A 124 -15.54 6.05 1.54
N GLN A 125 -16.68 6.39 0.94
CA GLN A 125 -17.41 7.61 1.23
C GLN A 125 -18.15 7.52 2.58
N ALA A 126 -18.54 8.64 3.14
CA ALA A 126 -19.25 8.70 4.43
C ALA A 126 -20.58 7.93 4.43
N ASP A 127 -21.23 7.79 3.26
CA ASP A 127 -22.45 7.01 3.06
C ASP A 127 -22.18 5.49 2.84
N GLY A 128 -20.92 5.08 2.93
CA GLY A 128 -20.47 3.70 2.77
C GLY A 128 -20.27 3.26 1.31
N LYS A 129 -20.47 4.13 0.33
CA LYS A 129 -20.15 3.84 -1.07
C LYS A 129 -18.65 3.75 -1.26
N ILE A 130 -18.25 2.95 -2.23
CA ILE A 130 -16.85 2.66 -2.51
C ILE A 130 -16.50 3.28 -3.86
N VAL A 131 -15.46 4.12 -3.90
CA VAL A 131 -14.92 4.67 -5.14
C VAL A 131 -13.54 4.08 -5.37
N ILE A 132 -13.31 3.57 -6.59
CA ILE A 132 -11.97 3.23 -7.06
C ILE A 132 -11.55 4.22 -8.13
N ALA A 133 -10.26 4.49 -8.22
CA ALA A 133 -9.64 5.27 -9.28
C ALA A 133 -8.43 4.52 -9.85
N GLY A 134 -8.19 4.73 -11.13
CA GLY A 134 -7.09 4.13 -11.85
C GLY A 134 -7.12 4.60 -13.30
N GLY A 135 -6.85 3.71 -14.22
CA GLY A 135 -6.91 4.06 -15.63
C GLY A 135 -7.24 2.88 -16.53
N THR A 136 -7.64 3.24 -17.75
CA THR A 136 -7.79 2.32 -18.87
C THR A 136 -6.67 2.56 -19.87
N TYR A 137 -6.17 1.52 -20.55
CA TYR A 137 -5.17 1.65 -21.61
C TYR A 137 -5.24 0.48 -22.60
N ASP A 138 -4.99 0.76 -23.88
CA ASP A 138 -5.01 -0.27 -24.93
C ASP A 138 -3.75 -1.15 -24.93
N VAL A 139 -2.59 -0.53 -24.73
CA VAL A 139 -1.28 -1.20 -24.73
C VAL A 139 -0.36 -0.47 -23.73
N PHE A 140 0.43 -1.21 -22.98
CA PHE A 140 1.44 -0.59 -22.14
C PHE A 140 2.67 -0.15 -22.97
N PRO A 141 3.20 1.07 -22.78
CA PRO A 141 2.76 2.15 -21.90
C PRO A 141 1.55 2.93 -22.45
N ALA A 142 0.55 3.06 -21.71
CA ALA A 142 -0.75 3.74 -21.70
C ALA A 142 -1.15 4.69 -22.86
N ALA A 143 -0.84 4.35 -24.14
CA ALA A 143 -1.28 5.11 -25.29
C ALA A 143 -2.81 5.20 -25.31
N GLY A 144 -3.35 6.43 -25.34
CA GLY A 144 -4.80 6.67 -25.29
C GLY A 144 -5.44 6.40 -23.92
N GLY A 145 -4.64 6.16 -22.86
CA GLY A 145 -5.12 5.91 -21.52
C GLY A 145 -5.96 7.06 -20.97
N GLN A 146 -6.94 6.72 -20.13
CA GLN A 146 -7.81 7.69 -19.46
C GLN A 146 -7.84 7.41 -17.96
N TYR A 147 -8.03 8.46 -17.14
CA TYR A 147 -8.47 8.24 -15.76
C TYR A 147 -9.79 7.49 -15.80
N ALA A 148 -9.93 6.48 -14.97
CA ALA A 148 -11.18 5.75 -14.79
C ALA A 148 -11.55 5.73 -13.32
N LEU A 149 -12.77 6.20 -13.01
CA LEU A 149 -13.36 6.12 -11.70
C LEU A 149 -14.59 5.23 -11.76
N VAL A 150 -14.75 4.33 -10.80
CA VAL A 150 -15.92 3.47 -10.69
C VAL A 150 -16.47 3.55 -9.27
N ARG A 151 -17.79 3.74 -9.13
CA ARG A 151 -18.43 3.78 -7.82
C ARG A 151 -19.36 2.59 -7.59
N PHE A 152 -19.25 2.03 -6.39
CA PHE A 152 -20.07 0.91 -5.95
C PHE A 152 -20.87 1.29 -4.70
N ASN A 153 -22.02 0.68 -4.53
CA ASN A 153 -22.71 0.63 -3.25
C ASN A 153 -21.92 -0.22 -2.25
N SER A 154 -22.23 -0.11 -0.96
CA SER A 154 -21.52 -0.84 0.11
C SER A 154 -21.58 -2.36 -0.01
N ASN A 155 -22.53 -2.92 -0.78
CA ASN A 155 -22.66 -4.35 -1.05
C ASN A 155 -21.88 -4.82 -2.29
N GLY A 156 -21.19 -3.92 -3.00
CA GLY A 156 -20.43 -4.22 -4.22
C GLY A 156 -21.24 -4.14 -5.52
N SER A 157 -22.54 -3.80 -5.49
CA SER A 157 -23.27 -3.50 -6.72
C SER A 157 -22.82 -2.14 -7.29
N LEU A 158 -22.80 -2.00 -8.61
CA LEU A 158 -22.45 -0.76 -9.27
C LEU A 158 -23.46 0.34 -8.90
N ASP A 159 -22.98 1.55 -8.54
CA ASP A 159 -23.82 2.69 -8.28
C ASP A 159 -24.12 3.44 -9.58
N THR A 160 -25.23 3.11 -10.21
CA THR A 160 -25.62 3.67 -11.52
C THR A 160 -25.96 5.16 -11.51
N THR A 161 -25.96 5.81 -10.33
CA THR A 161 -26.17 7.25 -10.20
C THR A 161 -24.88 8.07 -10.33
N PHE A 162 -23.72 7.40 -10.47
CA PHE A 162 -22.43 8.02 -10.62
C PHE A 162 -21.99 8.01 -12.09
N GLY A 163 -21.65 9.17 -12.63
CA GLY A 163 -21.20 9.30 -14.00
C GLY A 163 -22.13 8.66 -15.03
N ASN A 164 -21.56 7.86 -15.92
CA ASN A 164 -22.33 7.05 -16.87
C ASN A 164 -22.49 5.62 -16.29
N ALA A 165 -23.65 5.35 -15.72
CA ALA A 165 -24.00 4.04 -15.16
C ALA A 165 -22.95 3.46 -14.18
N GLY A 166 -22.36 4.31 -13.33
CA GLY A 166 -21.39 3.92 -12.30
C GLY A 166 -19.93 4.14 -12.67
N VAL A 167 -19.65 4.62 -13.88
CA VAL A 167 -18.32 4.79 -14.44
C VAL A 167 -18.10 6.22 -14.93
N VAL A 168 -16.90 6.74 -14.69
CA VAL A 168 -16.40 7.99 -15.26
C VAL A 168 -15.06 7.73 -15.93
N THR A 169 -14.90 8.14 -17.16
CA THR A 169 -13.58 8.20 -17.84
C THR A 169 -13.24 9.64 -18.14
N THR A 170 -11.97 10.02 -18.01
CA THR A 170 -11.50 11.38 -18.17
C THR A 170 -10.20 11.42 -18.94
N SER A 171 -10.15 12.20 -20.02
CA SER A 171 -8.94 12.50 -20.77
C SER A 171 -8.52 13.93 -20.51
N PHE A 172 -7.22 14.17 -20.43
CA PHE A 172 -6.63 15.51 -20.43
C PHE A 172 -6.48 16.10 -21.83
N GLY A 173 -6.87 15.35 -22.88
CA GLY A 173 -6.71 15.77 -24.28
C GLY A 173 -5.28 15.63 -24.81
N THR A 174 -4.47 14.83 -24.13
CA THR A 174 -3.05 14.56 -24.42
C THR A 174 -2.87 13.13 -24.93
N SER A 175 -1.62 12.63 -24.98
CA SER A 175 -1.32 11.27 -25.45
C SER A 175 -1.94 10.18 -24.58
N GLY A 176 -2.21 10.45 -23.30
CA GLY A 176 -2.89 9.56 -22.38
C GLY A 176 -2.74 10.02 -20.94
N CYS A 177 -3.42 9.36 -20.00
CA CYS A 177 -3.29 9.65 -18.59
C CYS A 177 -3.66 8.44 -17.72
N PHE A 178 -3.18 8.43 -16.47
CA PHE A 178 -3.43 7.36 -15.50
C PHE A 178 -3.52 7.95 -14.09
N ALA A 179 -4.63 7.70 -13.36
CA ALA A 179 -4.78 8.09 -11.96
C ALA A 179 -4.06 7.08 -11.04
N SER A 180 -3.17 7.58 -10.21
CA SER A 180 -2.39 6.77 -9.25
C SER A 180 -2.89 6.89 -7.81
N ALA A 181 -3.52 8.01 -7.48
CA ALA A 181 -3.99 8.32 -6.12
C ALA A 181 -5.34 9.03 -6.15
N MET A 182 -6.07 8.95 -5.04
CA MET A 182 -7.36 9.59 -4.90
C MET A 182 -7.65 9.91 -3.43
N VAL A 183 -8.31 11.04 -3.20
CA VAL A 183 -8.90 11.41 -1.90
C VAL A 183 -10.31 11.94 -2.09
N ILE A 184 -11.13 11.82 -1.04
CA ILE A 184 -12.49 12.36 -1.01
C ILE A 184 -12.53 13.56 -0.05
N GLN A 185 -12.99 14.70 -0.53
CA GLN A 185 -13.18 15.91 0.26
C GLN A 185 -14.40 15.81 1.19
N SER A 186 -14.45 16.62 2.23
CA SER A 186 -15.57 16.61 3.21
C SER A 186 -16.92 16.96 2.59
N ASP A 187 -16.93 17.67 1.46
CA ASP A 187 -18.13 18.00 0.68
C ASP A 187 -18.54 16.89 -0.31
N GLY A 188 -17.82 15.77 -0.30
CA GLY A 188 -18.05 14.61 -1.16
C GLY A 188 -17.40 14.69 -2.55
N LYS A 189 -16.69 15.78 -2.87
CA LYS A 189 -15.93 15.87 -4.11
C LYS A 189 -14.76 14.88 -4.08
N ILE A 190 -14.36 14.42 -5.26
CA ILE A 190 -13.29 13.45 -5.43
C ILE A 190 -12.14 14.13 -6.15
N VAL A 191 -10.94 14.04 -5.58
CA VAL A 191 -9.69 14.50 -6.21
C VAL A 191 -8.88 13.28 -6.59
N ALA A 192 -8.62 13.10 -7.89
CA ALA A 192 -7.72 12.08 -8.42
C ALA A 192 -6.44 12.74 -8.94
N ALA A 193 -5.31 12.15 -8.60
CA ALA A 193 -3.99 12.60 -9.03
C ALA A 193 -3.22 11.47 -9.71
N GLY A 194 -2.38 11.82 -10.68
CA GLY A 194 -1.61 10.82 -11.42
C GLY A 194 -0.74 11.46 -12.49
N THR A 195 -0.53 10.72 -13.57
CA THR A 195 0.29 11.14 -14.70
C THR A 195 -0.58 11.60 -15.85
N ASN A 196 -0.25 12.74 -16.44
CA ASN A 196 -0.75 13.22 -17.72
C ASN A 196 0.38 13.14 -18.73
N TYR A 197 0.34 12.19 -19.67
CA TYR A 197 1.36 12.01 -20.70
C TYR A 197 1.15 13.01 -21.84
N ILE A 198 1.99 14.03 -21.91
CA ILE A 198 2.01 15.00 -23.00
C ILE A 198 2.51 14.31 -24.25
N ASP A 199 3.57 13.51 -24.08
CA ASP A 199 4.12 12.62 -25.09
C ASP A 199 4.65 11.37 -24.35
N PHE A 200 4.44 10.18 -24.91
CA PHE A 200 4.74 8.90 -24.24
C PHE A 200 6.20 8.67 -23.91
N SER A 201 7.10 9.31 -24.64
CA SER A 201 8.52 8.95 -24.61
C SER A 201 9.37 9.92 -23.80
N SER A 202 8.91 11.15 -23.63
CA SER A 202 9.81 12.22 -23.15
C SER A 202 9.19 13.25 -22.21
N ASN A 203 7.85 13.37 -22.15
CA ASN A 203 7.19 14.40 -21.35
C ASN A 203 5.88 13.92 -20.74
N SER A 204 5.79 14.02 -19.42
CA SER A 204 4.56 13.86 -18.68
C SER A 204 4.52 14.82 -17.50
N ASP A 205 3.31 15.22 -17.11
CA ASP A 205 3.03 16.17 -16.06
C ASP A 205 2.30 15.50 -14.90
N PHE A 206 2.31 16.17 -13.72
CA PHE A 206 1.33 15.87 -12.69
C PHE A 206 -0.06 16.22 -13.21
N GLY A 207 -0.93 15.22 -13.39
CA GLY A 207 -2.33 15.39 -13.71
C GLY A 207 -3.19 15.36 -12.45
N VAL A 208 -4.05 16.37 -12.24
CA VAL A 208 -5.02 16.38 -11.14
C VAL A 208 -6.40 16.67 -11.71
N ALA A 209 -7.38 15.83 -11.39
CA ALA A 209 -8.77 16.00 -11.76
C ALA A 209 -9.64 16.09 -10.51
N ARG A 210 -10.61 17.01 -10.48
CA ARG A 210 -11.60 17.07 -9.43
C ARG A 210 -13.00 16.81 -9.98
N TYR A 211 -13.73 15.95 -9.27
CA TYR A 211 -15.08 15.54 -9.63
C TYR A 211 -16.06 15.95 -8.54
N ASN A 212 -17.26 16.30 -8.92
CA ASN A 212 -18.41 16.41 -8.03
C ASN A 212 -18.80 15.03 -7.49
N SER A 213 -19.63 14.99 -6.46
CA SER A 213 -20.10 13.74 -5.84
C SER A 213 -20.90 12.84 -6.78
N ASP A 214 -21.41 13.35 -7.89
CA ASP A 214 -22.11 12.59 -8.94
C ASP A 214 -21.17 12.04 -10.04
N GLY A 215 -19.88 12.36 -9.98
CA GLY A 215 -18.86 11.94 -10.94
C GLY A 215 -18.66 12.91 -12.12
N SER A 216 -19.42 14.00 -12.23
CA SER A 216 -19.15 15.05 -13.22
C SER A 216 -17.87 15.82 -12.84
N LEU A 217 -17.11 16.31 -13.84
CA LEU A 217 -15.96 17.18 -13.56
C LEU A 217 -16.44 18.48 -12.88
N ASP A 218 -15.70 18.90 -11.86
CA ASP A 218 -15.96 20.16 -11.16
C ASP A 218 -15.32 21.33 -11.93
N SER A 219 -16.13 22.02 -12.72
CA SER A 219 -15.68 23.13 -13.57
C SER A 219 -15.10 24.34 -12.81
N THR A 220 -15.23 24.37 -11.47
CA THR A 220 -14.63 25.42 -10.62
C THR A 220 -13.18 25.11 -10.22
N PHE A 221 -12.63 23.97 -10.66
CA PHE A 221 -11.26 23.54 -10.38
C PHE A 221 -10.44 23.58 -11.65
N GLY A 222 -9.35 24.35 -11.63
CA GLY A 222 -8.43 24.48 -12.77
C GLY A 222 -9.15 24.89 -14.06
N THR A 223 -8.88 24.16 -15.12
CA THR A 223 -9.54 24.33 -16.42
C THR A 223 -10.55 23.22 -16.65
N GLY A 224 -11.82 23.50 -16.39
CA GLY A 224 -12.89 22.51 -16.59
C GLY A 224 -12.80 21.26 -15.70
N GLY A 225 -12.23 21.38 -14.51
CA GLY A 225 -12.04 20.27 -13.57
C GLY A 225 -10.65 19.63 -13.60
N LEU A 226 -9.74 20.12 -14.45
CA LEU A 226 -8.43 19.53 -14.72
C LEU A 226 -7.30 20.52 -14.46
N VAL A 227 -6.19 20.02 -13.93
CA VAL A 227 -4.92 20.74 -13.79
C VAL A 227 -3.79 19.84 -14.26
N SER A 228 -2.89 20.37 -15.09
CA SER A 228 -1.61 19.77 -15.45
C SER A 228 -0.48 20.65 -14.93
N THR A 229 0.51 20.04 -14.29
CA THR A 229 1.64 20.76 -13.71
C THR A 229 2.94 20.11 -14.13
N ASP A 230 3.65 20.80 -15.00
CA ASP A 230 5.00 20.48 -15.45
C ASP A 230 6.04 21.00 -14.47
N PHE A 231 7.08 20.23 -14.17
CA PHE A 231 8.23 20.69 -13.39
C PHE A 231 9.35 21.21 -14.29
N ASN A 232 9.83 20.43 -15.23
CA ASN A 232 11.04 20.77 -16.00
C ASN A 232 10.97 20.23 -17.46
N GLN A 233 9.79 20.06 -18.02
CA GLN A 233 9.56 19.43 -19.34
C GLN A 233 10.08 17.98 -19.43
N GLY A 234 10.08 17.29 -18.29
CA GLY A 234 10.53 15.90 -18.16
C GLY A 234 9.39 14.92 -17.92
N LEU A 235 9.75 13.76 -17.38
CA LEU A 235 8.78 12.76 -16.95
C LEU A 235 8.40 13.01 -15.50
N ASP A 236 7.24 13.61 -15.28
CA ASP A 236 6.71 13.90 -13.96
C ASP A 236 5.48 13.03 -13.69
N ALA A 237 5.33 12.55 -12.47
CA ALA A 237 4.21 11.70 -12.08
C ALA A 237 3.78 11.97 -10.63
N ALA A 238 2.50 12.29 -10.42
CA ALA A 238 1.91 12.27 -9.11
C ALA A 238 1.54 10.82 -8.72
N LEU A 239 1.98 10.37 -7.56
CA LEU A 239 1.79 9.00 -7.07
C LEU A 239 1.00 8.96 -5.76
N ALA A 240 0.90 10.07 -5.05
CA ALA A 240 0.09 10.24 -3.86
C ALA A 240 -0.60 11.60 -3.86
N VAL A 241 -1.72 11.71 -3.14
CA VAL A 241 -2.45 12.95 -2.91
C VAL A 241 -2.97 13.01 -1.49
N ALA A 242 -2.88 14.19 -0.87
CA ALA A 242 -3.39 14.44 0.47
C ALA A 242 -4.18 15.76 0.52
N LEU A 243 -5.17 15.83 1.43
CA LEU A 243 -5.97 17.02 1.66
C LEU A 243 -5.58 17.67 2.98
N GLN A 244 -5.23 18.95 2.95
CA GLN A 244 -5.01 19.74 4.16
C GLN A 244 -6.35 20.19 4.76
N ALA A 245 -6.34 20.48 6.06
CA ALA A 245 -7.56 20.88 6.78
C ALA A 245 -8.16 22.20 6.27
N ASP A 246 -7.34 23.04 5.63
CA ASP A 246 -7.75 24.30 4.99
C ASP A 246 -8.28 24.12 3.55
N GLY A 247 -8.41 22.87 3.09
CA GLY A 247 -8.92 22.52 1.77
C GLY A 247 -7.87 22.54 0.65
N LYS A 248 -6.61 22.83 0.95
CA LYS A 248 -5.52 22.72 -0.02
C LYS A 248 -5.23 21.27 -0.36
N ILE A 249 -4.76 21.04 -1.58
CA ILE A 249 -4.44 19.72 -2.11
C ILE A 249 -2.93 19.63 -2.29
N VAL A 250 -2.31 18.60 -1.72
CA VAL A 250 -0.89 18.30 -1.92
C VAL A 250 -0.78 17.04 -2.76
N ALA A 251 -0.23 17.15 -3.97
CA ALA A 251 0.15 16.01 -4.79
C ALA A 251 1.65 15.74 -4.60
N VAL A 252 2.01 14.46 -4.51
CA VAL A 252 3.38 14.01 -4.23
C VAL A 252 3.75 12.91 -5.22
N GLY A 253 5.01 12.91 -5.65
CA GLY A 253 5.50 11.92 -6.59
C GLY A 253 6.96 12.13 -6.96
N SER A 254 7.26 12.09 -8.25
CA SER A 254 8.61 12.33 -8.77
C SER A 254 8.60 13.24 -9.99
N ALA A 255 9.66 14.01 -10.14
CA ALA A 255 9.91 14.83 -11.32
C ALA A 255 11.34 14.63 -11.81
N VAL A 256 11.54 14.67 -13.12
CA VAL A 256 12.88 14.67 -13.71
C VAL A 256 13.48 16.07 -13.62
N SER A 257 14.57 16.20 -12.88
CA SER A 257 15.29 17.46 -12.77
C SER A 257 16.33 17.62 -13.88
N ALA A 258 16.78 18.86 -14.11
CA ALA A 258 17.79 19.16 -15.12
C ALA A 258 19.17 18.53 -14.85
N VAL A 259 19.41 18.04 -13.62
CA VAL A 259 20.72 17.55 -13.16
C VAL A 259 20.68 16.14 -12.57
N SER A 260 19.48 15.59 -12.29
CA SER A 260 19.26 14.25 -11.74
C SER A 260 18.23 13.48 -12.57
N PHE A 261 18.09 12.17 -12.35
CA PHE A 261 17.12 11.38 -13.10
C PHE A 261 15.69 11.62 -12.62
N TYR A 262 15.42 11.41 -11.33
CA TYR A 262 14.13 11.68 -10.67
C TYR A 262 14.40 12.17 -9.26
N ASP A 263 13.65 13.19 -8.84
CA ASP A 263 13.66 13.74 -7.49
C ASP A 263 12.28 13.60 -6.85
N PHE A 264 12.21 13.57 -5.52
CA PHE A 264 10.93 13.73 -4.83
C PHE A 264 10.31 15.05 -5.23
N ALA A 265 9.08 15.02 -5.71
CA ALA A 265 8.35 16.19 -6.16
C ALA A 265 7.04 16.36 -5.39
N LEU A 266 6.77 17.58 -4.95
CA LEU A 266 5.52 17.96 -4.30
C LEU A 266 4.94 19.20 -4.97
N VAL A 267 3.62 19.22 -5.14
CA VAL A 267 2.88 20.40 -5.60
C VAL A 267 1.77 20.68 -4.61
N ARG A 268 1.57 21.95 -4.27
CA ARG A 268 0.38 22.35 -3.50
C ARG A 268 -0.55 23.23 -4.33
N TYR A 269 -1.83 22.83 -4.35
CA TYR A 269 -2.89 23.57 -5.01
C TYR A 269 -3.83 24.18 -3.98
N LEU A 270 -4.34 25.38 -4.31
CA LEU A 270 -5.45 26.00 -3.63
C LEU A 270 -6.77 25.24 -3.97
N ALA A 271 -7.85 25.60 -3.27
CA ALA A 271 -9.14 24.94 -3.47
C ALA A 271 -9.73 25.09 -4.89
N ASP A 272 -9.27 26.07 -5.65
CA ASP A 272 -9.68 26.29 -7.06
C ASP A 272 -8.75 25.60 -8.08
N GLY A 273 -7.71 24.89 -7.61
CA GLY A 273 -6.75 24.21 -8.47
C GLY A 273 -5.55 25.05 -8.93
N SER A 274 -5.50 26.35 -8.58
CA SER A 274 -4.34 27.18 -8.81
C SER A 274 -3.17 26.76 -7.90
N LEU A 275 -1.92 26.98 -8.34
CA LEU A 275 -0.73 26.72 -7.52
C LEU A 275 -0.70 27.66 -6.30
N ASP A 276 -0.42 27.11 -5.12
CA ASP A 276 -0.21 27.89 -3.92
C ASP A 276 1.22 28.44 -3.87
N SER A 277 1.40 29.69 -4.32
CA SER A 277 2.71 30.33 -4.40
C SER A 277 3.44 30.51 -3.05
N THR A 278 2.77 30.22 -1.93
CA THR A 278 3.38 30.22 -0.59
C THR A 278 4.05 28.90 -0.21
N PHE A 279 4.00 27.90 -1.10
CA PHE A 279 4.59 26.57 -0.90
C PHE A 279 5.80 26.39 -1.80
N GLY A 280 6.96 26.12 -1.22
CA GLY A 280 8.20 25.91 -1.95
C GLY A 280 8.54 27.07 -2.90
N THR A 281 8.83 26.75 -4.14
CA THR A 281 9.04 27.71 -5.21
C THR A 281 7.82 27.75 -6.12
N ALA A 282 7.02 28.79 -6.01
CA ALA A 282 5.81 28.99 -6.82
C ALA A 282 4.83 27.78 -6.79
N GLY A 283 4.66 27.17 -5.63
CA GLY A 283 3.76 26.03 -5.42
C GLY A 283 4.38 24.65 -5.58
N LYS A 284 5.67 24.57 -5.90
CA LYS A 284 6.41 23.35 -6.20
C LYS A 284 7.60 23.15 -5.26
N VAL A 285 7.92 21.90 -4.98
CA VAL A 285 9.11 21.46 -4.25
C VAL A 285 9.73 20.30 -5.00
N GLU A 286 11.03 20.37 -5.24
CA GLU A 286 11.85 19.24 -5.70
C GLU A 286 12.92 18.97 -4.64
N THR A 287 13.22 17.70 -4.37
CA THR A 287 14.17 17.29 -3.34
C THR A 287 15.02 16.14 -3.84
N ASP A 288 16.26 16.43 -4.17
CA ASP A 288 17.32 15.46 -4.44
C ASP A 288 17.77 14.86 -3.10
N LEU A 289 17.64 13.53 -2.93
CA LEU A 289 18.03 12.81 -1.72
C LEU A 289 19.50 12.35 -1.74
N GLY A 290 20.18 12.53 -2.85
CA GLY A 290 21.61 12.23 -2.99
C GLY A 290 22.05 12.07 -4.44
N ALA A 291 23.02 12.80 -4.83
CA ALA A 291 23.62 13.01 -6.15
C ALA A 291 23.29 11.97 -7.25
N ASN A 292 22.56 12.39 -8.28
CA ASN A 292 22.33 11.69 -9.56
C ASN A 292 21.57 10.35 -9.45
N ASN A 293 20.57 10.26 -8.59
CA ASN A 293 19.87 9.01 -8.29
C ASN A 293 18.39 9.06 -8.70
N LEU A 294 17.76 7.89 -8.70
CA LEU A 294 16.32 7.74 -8.86
C LEU A 294 15.66 7.87 -7.49
N ASP A 295 15.07 9.01 -7.21
CA ASP A 295 14.31 9.26 -6.00
C ASP A 295 12.83 9.35 -6.36
N GLN A 296 11.98 8.51 -5.79
CA GLN A 296 10.56 8.49 -6.10
C GLN A 296 9.73 8.43 -4.84
N ALA A 297 8.88 9.41 -4.60
CA ALA A 297 7.89 9.39 -3.52
C ALA A 297 6.60 8.71 -3.98
N ASN A 298 6.21 7.64 -3.30
CA ASN A 298 5.02 6.84 -3.66
C ASN A 298 3.84 7.06 -2.71
N ALA A 299 4.08 7.60 -1.52
CA ALA A 299 3.06 7.78 -0.49
C ALA A 299 3.30 9.07 0.29
N ALA A 300 2.24 9.66 0.81
CA ALA A 300 2.32 10.81 1.68
C ALA A 300 1.25 10.78 2.76
N VAL A 301 1.58 11.32 3.95
CA VAL A 301 0.62 11.57 5.03
C VAL A 301 0.83 12.97 5.60
N LEU A 302 -0.26 13.56 6.08
CA LEU A 302 -0.24 14.84 6.79
C LEU A 302 -0.18 14.59 8.29
N GLN A 303 0.72 15.28 8.98
CA GLN A 303 0.76 15.29 10.44
C GLN A 303 -0.23 16.34 11.00
N PRO A 304 -0.67 16.19 12.28
CA PRO A 304 -1.62 17.14 12.88
C PRO A 304 -1.11 18.59 12.94
N ASP A 305 0.21 18.80 12.90
CA ASP A 305 0.87 20.12 12.86
C ASP A 305 0.95 20.70 11.43
N GLY A 306 0.36 20.00 10.44
CA GLY A 306 0.33 20.41 9.04
C GLY A 306 1.58 20.05 8.24
N LYS A 307 2.59 19.41 8.86
CA LYS A 307 3.76 18.91 8.14
C LYS A 307 3.38 17.73 7.25
N ILE A 308 4.14 17.56 6.17
CA ILE A 308 3.94 16.52 5.17
C ILE A 308 5.08 15.51 5.32
N VAL A 309 4.75 14.23 5.50
CA VAL A 309 5.73 13.14 5.39
C VAL A 309 5.49 12.43 4.06
N ALA A 310 6.52 12.38 3.22
CA ALA A 310 6.53 11.62 1.97
C ALA A 310 7.42 10.39 2.13
N ALA A 311 7.04 9.28 1.53
CA ALA A 311 7.81 8.04 1.56
C ALA A 311 7.88 7.40 0.17
N GLY A 312 8.99 6.71 -0.08
CA GLY A 312 9.20 6.02 -1.33
C GLY A 312 10.56 5.31 -1.37
N THR A 313 11.31 5.54 -2.42
CA THR A 313 12.63 4.93 -2.61
C THR A 313 13.68 5.99 -2.93
N THR A 314 14.91 5.71 -2.53
CA THR A 314 16.13 6.39 -3.01
C THR A 314 17.17 5.35 -3.37
N ILE A 315 18.04 5.68 -4.32
CA ILE A 315 19.16 4.82 -4.70
C ILE A 315 20.43 5.30 -3.97
N ALA A 316 21.25 4.36 -3.48
CA ALA A 316 22.54 4.68 -2.90
C ALA A 316 23.51 5.27 -3.94
N ARG A 317 24.50 6.03 -3.46
CA ARG A 317 25.55 6.63 -4.34
C ARG A 317 26.35 5.62 -5.18
N ASN A 318 26.32 4.34 -4.85
CA ASN A 318 26.91 3.27 -5.66
C ASN A 318 26.07 2.90 -6.88
N GLY A 319 24.84 3.45 -7.01
CA GLY A 319 23.91 3.20 -8.12
C GLY A 319 23.28 1.81 -8.13
N LEU A 320 23.47 1.01 -7.08
CA LEU A 320 23.04 -0.39 -7.01
C LEU A 320 21.95 -0.62 -5.95
N ASP A 321 22.15 -0.08 -4.75
CA ASP A 321 21.26 -0.37 -3.62
C ASP A 321 20.13 0.67 -3.53
N GLN A 322 18.90 0.21 -3.35
CA GLN A 322 17.74 1.04 -3.08
C GLN A 322 17.34 0.92 -1.62
N PHE A 323 16.81 1.99 -1.06
CA PHE A 323 16.35 2.05 0.33
C PHE A 323 14.95 2.63 0.41
N PHE A 324 14.19 2.28 1.45
CA PHE A 324 13.06 3.11 1.84
C PHE A 324 13.59 4.49 2.23
N ALA A 325 13.01 5.51 1.63
CA ALA A 325 13.30 6.91 1.94
C ALA A 325 12.04 7.59 2.45
N LEU A 326 12.16 8.30 3.57
CA LEU A 326 11.11 9.15 4.10
C LEU A 326 11.65 10.56 4.30
N THR A 327 10.93 11.55 3.83
CA THR A 327 11.25 12.96 4.03
C THR A 327 10.11 13.64 4.76
N ARG A 328 10.41 14.71 5.50
CA ARG A 328 9.38 15.55 6.09
C ARG A 328 9.53 16.99 5.66
N TYR A 329 8.42 17.60 5.29
CA TYR A 329 8.34 18.99 4.87
C TYR A 329 7.54 19.81 5.87
N ASN A 330 7.96 21.03 6.11
CA ASN A 330 7.22 22.03 6.84
C ASN A 330 5.98 22.47 6.04
N THR A 331 5.09 23.21 6.68
CA THR A 331 3.85 23.71 6.06
C THR A 331 4.07 24.63 4.87
N ASP A 332 5.25 25.22 4.74
CA ASP A 332 5.69 26.08 3.63
C ASP A 332 6.41 25.31 2.50
N GLY A 333 6.57 24.00 2.64
CA GLY A 333 7.26 23.13 1.67
C GLY A 333 8.78 23.05 1.87
N THR A 334 9.36 23.76 2.83
CA THR A 334 10.79 23.59 3.17
C THR A 334 11.04 22.25 3.83
N LEU A 335 12.20 21.65 3.59
CA LEU A 335 12.58 20.39 4.22
C LEU A 335 12.75 20.59 5.74
N ASP A 336 12.09 19.74 6.54
CA ASP A 336 12.24 19.76 8.00
C ASP A 336 13.50 19.02 8.43
N THR A 337 14.59 19.75 8.60
CA THR A 337 15.91 19.20 8.98
C THR A 337 15.95 18.54 10.36
N GLY A 338 14.90 18.68 11.18
CA GLY A 338 14.73 17.98 12.45
C GLY A 338 14.24 16.53 12.31
N PHE A 339 13.88 16.09 11.11
CA PHE A 339 13.43 14.74 10.83
C PHE A 339 14.58 13.85 10.36
N GLY A 340 14.72 12.67 10.95
CA GLY A 340 15.75 11.72 10.58
C GLY A 340 17.16 12.33 10.68
N ARG A 341 17.89 12.31 9.57
CA ARG A 341 19.17 12.97 9.40
C ARG A 341 19.02 14.09 8.36
N SER A 342 18.98 15.32 8.83
CA SER A 342 18.84 16.50 7.96
C SER A 342 17.61 16.48 7.04
N GLY A 343 16.47 15.98 7.54
CA GLY A 343 15.20 15.92 6.81
C GLY A 343 14.91 14.58 6.12
N LEU A 344 15.86 13.64 6.14
CA LEU A 344 15.78 12.33 5.52
C LEU A 344 15.90 11.20 6.56
N ALA A 345 15.02 10.22 6.50
CA ALA A 345 15.17 8.93 7.15
C ALA A 345 15.25 7.83 6.08
N THR A 346 16.28 7.01 6.14
CA THR A 346 16.43 5.83 5.28
C THR A 346 16.34 4.56 6.10
N VAL A 347 15.69 3.54 5.56
CA VAL A 347 15.62 2.21 6.14
C VAL A 347 16.14 1.21 5.13
N ASP A 348 17.15 0.44 5.56
CA ASP A 348 17.75 -0.62 4.77
C ASP A 348 17.35 -1.98 5.33
N PHE A 349 16.76 -2.81 4.49
CA PHE A 349 16.38 -4.19 4.82
C PHE A 349 17.42 -5.21 4.30
N GLY A 350 18.58 -4.74 3.81
CA GLY A 350 19.65 -5.59 3.29
C GLY A 350 19.35 -6.21 1.92
N SER A 351 18.64 -5.51 1.06
CA SER A 351 18.26 -5.98 -0.29
C SER A 351 18.64 -4.95 -1.35
N PHE A 352 18.88 -5.40 -2.60
CA PHE A 352 19.21 -4.48 -3.70
C PHE A 352 18.05 -3.56 -4.07
N PHE A 353 16.84 -4.10 -4.12
CA PHE A 353 15.65 -3.35 -4.50
C PHE A 353 14.70 -3.27 -3.32
N GLN A 354 14.39 -2.05 -2.89
CA GLN A 354 13.48 -1.80 -1.77
C GLN A 354 12.62 -0.58 -2.08
N ILE A 355 11.32 -0.69 -1.92
CA ILE A 355 10.40 0.39 -2.23
C ILE A 355 9.27 0.49 -1.21
N ALA A 356 9.10 1.66 -0.59
CA ALA A 356 7.92 1.99 0.20
C ALA A 356 6.76 2.38 -0.73
N ARG A 357 5.59 1.80 -0.51
CA ARG A 357 4.38 2.00 -1.31
C ARG A 357 3.24 2.64 -0.55
N SER A 358 3.22 2.49 0.76
CA SER A 358 2.14 2.98 1.60
C SER A 358 2.67 3.56 2.89
N LEU A 359 2.00 4.57 3.42
CA LEU A 359 2.42 5.32 4.60
C LEU A 359 1.22 5.63 5.49
N HIS A 360 1.38 5.43 6.81
CA HIS A 360 0.36 5.75 7.78
C HIS A 360 0.95 6.48 8.98
N LEU A 361 0.13 7.33 9.59
CA LEU A 361 0.42 7.97 10.86
C LEU A 361 -0.43 7.31 11.95
N GLN A 362 0.22 6.74 12.97
CA GLN A 362 -0.47 6.20 14.14
C GLN A 362 -0.90 7.36 15.08
N SER A 363 -1.88 7.11 15.94
CA SER A 363 -2.43 8.12 16.85
C SER A 363 -1.41 8.68 17.85
N ASP A 364 -0.32 7.94 18.13
CA ASP A 364 0.81 8.35 18.97
C ASP A 364 1.89 9.13 18.20
N GLY A 365 1.64 9.40 16.91
CA GLY A 365 2.54 10.13 16.03
C GLY A 365 3.65 9.28 15.40
N LYS A 366 3.69 7.97 15.63
CA LYS A 366 4.60 7.07 14.91
C LYS A 366 4.18 6.92 13.46
N ILE A 367 5.15 6.65 12.61
CA ILE A 367 4.99 6.55 11.16
C ILE A 367 5.25 5.10 10.76
N VAL A 368 4.29 4.50 10.06
CA VAL A 368 4.40 3.14 9.51
C VAL A 368 4.55 3.24 8.00
N ALA A 369 5.62 2.69 7.45
CA ALA A 369 5.82 2.54 6.02
C ALA A 369 5.77 1.06 5.62
N VAL A 370 5.04 0.77 4.55
CA VAL A 370 4.81 -0.57 4.01
C VAL A 370 5.24 -0.62 2.56
N GLY A 371 5.79 -1.74 2.14
CA GLY A 371 6.22 -1.96 0.77
C GLY A 371 6.80 -3.35 0.58
N TYR A 372 7.80 -3.47 -0.27
CA TYR A 372 8.45 -4.75 -0.53
C TYR A 372 9.94 -4.57 -0.86
N ALA A 373 10.67 -5.67 -0.78
CA ALA A 373 12.07 -5.75 -1.21
C ALA A 373 12.36 -7.09 -1.85
N ASP A 374 13.25 -7.08 -2.83
CA ASP A 374 13.79 -8.31 -3.40
C ASP A 374 14.76 -8.97 -2.40
N THR A 375 14.76 -10.30 -2.37
CA THR A 375 15.75 -11.09 -1.63
C THR A 375 16.99 -11.34 -2.50
N GLU A 376 18.03 -11.90 -1.91
CA GLU A 376 19.24 -12.33 -2.66
C GLU A 376 18.94 -13.39 -3.74
N SER A 377 17.83 -14.15 -3.58
CA SER A 377 17.36 -15.15 -4.55
C SER A 377 16.50 -14.59 -5.68
N SER A 378 16.34 -13.27 -5.77
CA SER A 378 15.43 -12.56 -6.69
C SER A 378 13.94 -12.70 -6.33
N ASP A 379 13.61 -13.25 -5.18
CA ASP A 379 12.26 -13.26 -4.64
C ASP A 379 12.00 -11.96 -3.88
N SER A 380 10.76 -11.54 -3.76
CA SER A 380 10.41 -10.35 -2.99
C SER A 380 9.47 -10.66 -1.84
N ASP A 381 9.58 -9.92 -0.75
CA ASP A 381 8.81 -10.07 0.47
C ASP A 381 8.08 -8.78 0.83
N PHE A 382 6.98 -8.91 1.60
CA PHE A 382 6.36 -7.76 2.25
C PHE A 382 7.31 -7.16 3.29
N LEU A 383 7.45 -5.85 3.27
CA LEU A 383 8.21 -5.09 4.25
C LEU A 383 7.32 -4.13 5.02
N VAL A 384 7.51 -4.08 6.32
CA VAL A 384 6.91 -3.09 7.20
C VAL A 384 7.98 -2.50 8.10
N THR A 385 8.01 -1.19 8.22
CA THR A 385 8.87 -0.49 9.18
C THR A 385 8.06 0.53 9.96
N ARG A 386 8.46 0.74 11.22
CA ARG A 386 7.88 1.78 12.06
C ARG A 386 8.96 2.77 12.50
N LEU A 387 8.67 4.05 12.32
CA LEU A 387 9.52 5.13 12.76
C LEU A 387 8.80 5.93 13.85
N LYS A 388 9.57 6.53 14.74
CA LYS A 388 9.10 7.55 15.67
C LYS A 388 8.74 8.82 14.92
N SER A 389 7.98 9.71 15.54
CA SER A 389 7.57 11.00 14.94
C SER A 389 8.73 11.88 14.45
N ASN A 390 9.93 11.66 14.96
CA ASN A 390 11.15 12.38 14.54
C ASN A 390 11.94 11.69 13.42
N GLY A 391 11.40 10.64 12.79
CA GLY A 391 12.03 9.92 11.69
C GLY A 391 13.08 8.88 12.11
N ARG A 392 13.30 8.64 13.41
CA ARG A 392 14.18 7.56 13.88
C ARG A 392 13.42 6.24 13.92
N ILE A 393 14.07 5.15 13.57
CA ILE A 393 13.51 3.80 13.63
C ILE A 393 13.00 3.51 15.05
N ASP A 394 11.77 2.99 15.17
CA ASP A 394 11.20 2.53 16.43
C ASP A 394 11.57 1.07 16.68
N GLN A 395 12.66 0.86 17.41
CA GLN A 395 13.22 -0.47 17.70
C GLN A 395 12.29 -1.40 18.48
N SER A 396 11.15 -0.90 18.99
CA SER A 396 10.15 -1.73 19.69
C SER A 396 9.18 -2.45 18.74
N PHE A 397 9.30 -2.25 17.43
CA PHE A 397 8.46 -2.85 16.41
C PHE A 397 9.23 -3.94 15.66
N GLY A 398 8.70 -5.16 15.62
CA GLY A 398 9.33 -6.29 14.94
C GLY A 398 10.77 -6.52 15.37
N THR A 399 11.65 -6.78 14.41
CA THR A 399 13.09 -6.91 14.63
C THR A 399 13.77 -5.58 14.35
N GLN A 400 14.17 -4.86 15.40
CA GLN A 400 14.86 -3.57 15.30
C GLN A 400 14.09 -2.50 14.47
N GLY A 401 12.77 -2.50 14.56
CA GLY A 401 11.89 -1.54 13.86
C GLY A 401 11.42 -1.99 12.49
N THR A 402 11.70 -3.21 12.08
CA THR A 402 11.39 -3.74 10.76
C THR A 402 10.76 -5.13 10.84
N VAL A 403 9.90 -5.44 9.87
CA VAL A 403 9.31 -6.77 9.67
C VAL A 403 9.44 -7.14 8.20
N ARG A 404 9.85 -8.38 7.95
CA ARG A 404 9.85 -9.01 6.64
C ARG A 404 8.93 -10.22 6.67
N THR A 405 8.02 -10.34 5.71
CA THR A 405 7.05 -11.44 5.64
C THR A 405 7.09 -12.06 4.26
N SER A 406 7.45 -13.34 4.23
CA SER A 406 7.42 -14.15 3.02
C SER A 406 6.13 -14.98 2.98
N PHE A 407 5.52 -15.06 1.80
CA PHE A 407 4.35 -15.92 1.54
C PHE A 407 4.74 -17.27 0.94
N GLY A 408 6.03 -17.58 0.81
CA GLY A 408 6.55 -18.83 0.25
C GLY A 408 7.73 -18.63 -0.69
N ASP A 409 7.84 -19.46 -1.73
CA ASP A 409 9.09 -19.66 -2.48
C ASP A 409 9.31 -18.66 -3.65
N LEU A 410 8.41 -17.71 -3.90
CA LEU A 410 8.49 -16.77 -5.02
C LEU A 410 8.10 -15.35 -4.61
N ASN A 411 8.15 -14.44 -5.60
CA ASN A 411 7.90 -13.00 -5.43
C ASN A 411 6.60 -12.69 -4.71
N GLY A 412 6.67 -11.90 -3.65
CA GLY A 412 5.54 -11.30 -2.96
C GLY A 412 5.79 -9.83 -2.69
N GLY A 413 4.80 -8.96 -2.86
CA GLY A 413 5.00 -7.53 -2.63
C GLY A 413 3.76 -6.83 -2.09
N ALA A 414 3.94 -6.00 -1.05
CA ALA A 414 2.88 -5.14 -0.54
C ALA A 414 2.84 -3.84 -1.33
N ASN A 415 1.70 -3.58 -1.98
CA ASN A 415 1.47 -2.36 -2.75
C ASN A 415 0.67 -1.31 -1.96
N SER A 416 -0.07 -1.72 -0.95
CA SER A 416 -0.93 -0.84 -0.16
C SER A 416 -1.10 -1.38 1.25
N SER A 417 -1.56 -0.54 2.16
CA SER A 417 -1.92 -0.95 3.51
C SER A 417 -3.01 -0.06 4.08
N VAL A 418 -3.64 -0.52 5.16
CA VAL A 418 -4.54 0.27 5.98
C VAL A 418 -4.17 0.11 7.45
N LEU A 419 -4.37 1.18 8.21
CA LEU A 419 -4.24 1.20 9.66
C LEU A 419 -5.62 1.02 10.27
N GLN A 420 -5.82 -0.04 11.08
CA GLN A 420 -7.07 -0.30 11.78
C GLN A 420 -7.19 0.59 13.05
N ALA A 421 -8.40 0.75 13.56
CA ALA A 421 -8.66 1.59 14.73
C ALA A 421 -7.95 1.11 16.02
N ASP A 422 -7.65 -0.19 16.09
CA ASP A 422 -6.88 -0.81 17.17
C ASP A 422 -5.35 -0.65 17.03
N GLY A 423 -4.91 0.00 15.94
CA GLY A 423 -3.51 0.21 15.61
C GLY A 423 -2.88 -0.89 14.77
N ASN A 424 -3.60 -1.99 14.50
CA ASN A 424 -3.10 -3.06 13.63
C ASN A 424 -2.96 -2.59 12.18
N ILE A 425 -1.99 -3.17 11.47
CA ILE A 425 -1.65 -2.81 10.09
C ILE A 425 -2.02 -3.98 9.19
N VAL A 426 -2.88 -3.74 8.19
CA VAL A 426 -3.15 -4.73 7.16
C VAL A 426 -2.46 -4.28 5.88
N ALA A 427 -1.45 -5.02 5.46
CA ALA A 427 -0.78 -4.86 4.18
C ALA A 427 -1.43 -5.76 3.13
N ALA A 428 -1.54 -5.27 1.90
CA ALA A 428 -2.08 -6.02 0.78
C ALA A 428 -1.26 -5.80 -0.50
N GLY A 429 -1.23 -6.83 -1.32
CA GLY A 429 -0.49 -6.82 -2.58
C GLY A 429 -0.63 -8.14 -3.30
N PHE A 430 0.48 -8.81 -3.57
CA PHE A 430 0.49 -10.04 -4.34
C PHE A 430 1.48 -11.07 -3.78
N ASN A 431 1.23 -12.33 -4.13
CA ASN A 431 2.16 -13.44 -3.94
C ASN A 431 2.19 -14.30 -5.21
N ALA A 432 3.36 -14.53 -5.78
CA ALA A 432 3.56 -15.47 -6.87
C ALA A 432 3.74 -16.88 -6.32
N THR A 433 3.07 -17.87 -6.92
CA THR A 433 3.11 -19.26 -6.47
C THR A 433 3.78 -20.16 -7.51
N SER A 434 4.76 -20.97 -7.08
CA SER A 434 5.47 -21.94 -7.93
C SER A 434 4.55 -23.06 -8.45
N THR A 435 3.55 -23.42 -7.65
CA THR A 435 2.68 -24.57 -7.91
C THR A 435 1.62 -24.32 -8.96
N ARG A 436 1.23 -23.05 -9.22
CA ARG A 436 0.11 -22.69 -10.11
C ARG A 436 0.49 -21.79 -11.28
N ARG A 437 1.76 -21.35 -11.38
CA ARG A 437 2.24 -20.38 -12.38
C ARG A 437 1.38 -19.10 -12.45
N GLY A 438 0.92 -18.62 -11.30
CA GLY A 438 0.05 -17.46 -11.18
C GLY A 438 0.47 -16.55 -10.05
N VAL A 439 -0.09 -15.35 -10.05
CA VAL A 439 0.06 -14.36 -8.99
C VAL A 439 -1.29 -14.21 -8.32
N ASP A 440 -1.34 -14.39 -7.00
CA ASP A 440 -2.54 -14.30 -6.19
C ASP A 440 -2.53 -13.03 -5.32
N VAL A 441 -3.70 -12.51 -4.97
CA VAL A 441 -3.79 -11.47 -3.95
C VAL A 441 -3.29 -12.00 -2.61
N ALA A 442 -2.45 -11.23 -1.94
CA ALA A 442 -1.91 -11.53 -0.63
C ALA A 442 -2.21 -10.40 0.38
N LEU A 443 -2.58 -10.78 1.61
CA LEU A 443 -2.74 -9.86 2.73
C LEU A 443 -1.98 -10.40 3.95
N ALA A 444 -1.41 -9.48 4.74
CA ALA A 444 -0.83 -9.79 6.04
C ALA A 444 -1.29 -8.77 7.07
N ARG A 445 -1.62 -9.22 8.29
CA ARG A 445 -1.95 -8.32 9.40
C ARG A 445 -0.86 -8.37 10.47
N TYR A 446 -0.41 -7.19 10.87
CA TYR A 446 0.62 -7.00 11.88
C TYR A 446 0.03 -6.29 13.09
N LEU A 447 0.45 -6.71 14.29
CA LEU A 447 0.07 -6.04 15.52
C LEU A 447 0.73 -4.66 15.58
N GLY A 448 -0.06 -3.64 15.86
CA GLY A 448 0.42 -2.26 15.90
C GLY A 448 0.98 -1.83 17.25
N ASN A 449 0.45 -2.39 18.35
CA ASN A 449 0.77 -1.99 19.74
C ASN A 449 1.10 -3.19 20.60
#